data_0317c72bab1e8463d33675a650387795
#
_entry.id   0317c72bab1e8463d33675a650387795
#
_cell.length_a   1.000
_cell.length_b   1.000
_cell.length_c   1.000
_cell.angle_alpha   90.00
_cell.angle_beta   90.00
_cell.angle_gamma   90.00
#
_symmetry.space_group_name_H-M   'P 1'
#
loop_
_entity.id
_entity.type
_entity.pdbx_description
1 polymer ?
#
loop_
_entity_poly.entity_id
_entity_poly.type
_entity_poly.pdbx_seq_one_letter_code
_entity_poly.pdbx_strand_id
1 'polypeptide(L)'
;MSVKIRLTRHGKKGYAFYHIVVADSRAPRDGRYIERLGVYNPNTNPASVEFNFDKALDWLQKGALPSDTCRSILSDKGVMIKKHLLEGVKKGAFTADVAEQKFQTWLKDKETKVLAEKDKTVKDKEADKKQRLEAEAKVKEAKAQAIAKKLADASKKEEPSTEAAESTEAPAVE
;
A
#
# COMPACT_ATOMS: atom_id res chain seq x y z
N MET A 1 -17.73 1.58 -33.47
CA MET A 1 -16.66 0.93 -32.67
C MET A 1 -16.72 1.45 -31.24
N SER A 2 -16.60 0.57 -30.25
CA SER A 2 -16.68 0.96 -28.84
C SER A 2 -15.27 1.20 -28.27
N VAL A 3 -15.02 2.44 -27.84
CA VAL A 3 -13.77 2.83 -27.18
C VAL A 3 -13.91 2.63 -25.68
N LYS A 4 -12.92 2.02 -25.03
CA LYS A 4 -12.91 1.78 -23.59
C LYS A 4 -11.71 2.43 -22.91
N ILE A 5 -11.94 2.93 -21.69
CA ILE A 5 -10.87 3.33 -20.77
C ILE A 5 -10.59 2.12 -19.88
N ARG A 6 -9.37 1.59 -19.94
CA ARG A 6 -9.00 0.38 -19.22
C ARG A 6 -7.57 0.41 -18.71
N LEU A 7 -7.22 -0.57 -17.87
CA LEU A 7 -5.87 -0.75 -17.38
C LEU A 7 -5.10 -1.72 -18.29
N THR A 8 -3.88 -1.35 -18.68
CA THR A 8 -2.89 -2.24 -19.25
C THR A 8 -1.86 -2.60 -18.20
N ARG A 9 -1.48 -3.88 -18.10
CA ARG A 9 -0.55 -4.34 -17.07
C ARG A 9 0.89 -4.20 -17.55
N HIS A 10 1.70 -3.58 -16.71
CA HIS A 10 3.15 -3.46 -16.84
C HIS A 10 3.84 -3.92 -15.55
N GLY A 11 5.17 -3.79 -15.52
CA GLY A 11 5.96 -4.21 -14.36
C GLY A 11 6.36 -5.69 -14.42
N LYS A 12 7.05 -6.16 -13.38
CA LYS A 12 7.59 -7.51 -13.29
C LYS A 12 6.64 -8.48 -12.58
N LYS A 13 7.01 -9.77 -12.55
CA LYS A 13 6.29 -10.81 -11.79
C LYS A 13 6.28 -10.44 -10.30
N GLY A 14 5.10 -10.45 -9.68
CA GLY A 14 4.92 -10.08 -8.27
C GLY A 14 4.83 -8.57 -8.00
N TYR A 15 5.22 -7.69 -8.93
CA TYR A 15 5.16 -6.24 -8.75
C TYR A 15 4.44 -5.60 -9.95
N ALA A 16 3.11 -5.62 -9.90
CA ALA A 16 2.27 -5.11 -10.97
C ALA A 16 2.22 -3.57 -10.95
N PHE A 17 2.28 -2.98 -12.14
CA PHE A 17 2.12 -1.56 -12.38
C PHE A 17 1.17 -1.40 -13.58
N TYR A 18 0.30 -0.41 -13.55
CA TYR A 18 -0.73 -0.29 -14.57
C TYR A 18 -0.71 1.07 -15.24
N HIS A 19 -0.92 1.06 -16.56
CA HIS A 19 -1.24 2.29 -17.29
C HIS A 19 -2.75 2.39 -17.49
N ILE A 20 -3.30 3.58 -17.30
CA ILE A 20 -4.68 3.93 -17.65
C ILE A 20 -4.64 4.37 -19.10
N VAL A 21 -5.30 3.62 -19.98
CA VAL A 21 -5.27 3.86 -21.42
C VAL A 21 -6.66 3.87 -22.01
N VAL A 22 -6.76 4.55 -23.14
CA VAL A 22 -7.91 4.54 -24.03
C VAL A 22 -7.61 3.58 -25.18
N ALA A 23 -8.42 2.56 -25.34
CA ALA A 23 -8.20 1.54 -26.37
C ALA A 23 -9.51 1.06 -27.00
N ASP A 24 -9.45 0.47 -28.17
CA ASP A 24 -10.57 -0.25 -28.76
C ASP A 24 -10.96 -1.46 -27.89
N SER A 25 -12.25 -1.70 -27.77
CA SER A 25 -12.79 -2.82 -27.00
C SER A 25 -12.33 -4.20 -27.47
N ARG A 26 -12.00 -4.33 -28.75
CA ARG A 26 -11.54 -5.57 -29.39
C ARG A 26 -10.05 -5.84 -29.20
N ALA A 27 -9.24 -4.80 -28.92
CA ALA A 27 -7.82 -4.96 -28.72
C ALA A 27 -7.50 -5.79 -27.46
N PRO A 28 -6.45 -6.63 -27.45
CA PRO A 28 -6.04 -7.38 -26.27
C PRO A 28 -5.63 -6.43 -25.13
N ARG A 29 -5.63 -6.91 -23.88
CA ARG A 29 -5.42 -6.09 -22.68
C ARG A 29 -4.14 -5.24 -22.76
N ASP A 30 -3.02 -5.85 -23.12
CA ASP A 30 -1.70 -5.22 -23.15
C ASP A 30 -1.26 -4.87 -24.61
N GLY A 31 -2.24 -4.83 -25.54
CA GLY A 31 -2.02 -4.51 -26.92
C GLY A 31 -2.00 -3.00 -27.22
N ARG A 32 -2.15 -2.67 -28.51
CA ARG A 32 -2.15 -1.28 -28.99
C ARG A 32 -3.28 -0.48 -28.34
N TYR A 33 -2.96 0.70 -27.87
CA TYR A 33 -3.91 1.68 -27.33
C TYR A 33 -3.88 2.97 -28.16
N ILE A 34 -4.94 3.76 -28.08
CA ILE A 34 -5.10 5.04 -28.78
C ILE A 34 -4.33 6.13 -28.03
N GLU A 35 -4.55 6.25 -26.72
CA GLU A 35 -3.91 7.26 -25.90
C GLU A 35 -3.69 6.73 -24.47
N ARG A 36 -2.56 7.13 -23.87
CA ARG A 36 -2.26 6.89 -22.47
C ARG A 36 -2.71 8.11 -21.66
N LEU A 37 -3.60 7.89 -20.69
CA LEU A 37 -4.11 8.95 -19.81
C LEU A 37 -3.22 9.12 -18.57
N GLY A 38 -2.67 8.01 -18.04
CA GLY A 38 -1.87 8.06 -16.83
C GLY A 38 -1.39 6.72 -16.34
N VAL A 39 -1.07 6.67 -15.04
CA VAL A 39 -0.54 5.48 -14.36
C VAL A 39 -1.28 5.21 -13.06
N TYR A 40 -1.32 3.93 -12.68
CA TYR A 40 -1.87 3.45 -11.43
C TYR A 40 -0.89 2.46 -10.79
N ASN A 41 -0.45 2.77 -9.58
CA ASN A 41 0.44 1.91 -8.81
C ASN A 41 -0.28 1.42 -7.55
N PRO A 42 -0.66 0.14 -7.48
CA PRO A 42 -1.31 -0.45 -6.31
C PRO A 42 -0.34 -0.83 -5.19
N ASN A 43 0.98 -0.81 -5.44
CA ASN A 43 1.99 -1.29 -4.49
C ASN A 43 2.30 -0.28 -3.36
N THR A 44 1.77 0.93 -3.46
CA THR A 44 1.88 1.96 -2.41
C THR A 44 0.63 1.93 -1.53
N ASN A 45 0.76 2.29 -0.27
CA ASN A 45 -0.37 2.45 0.64
C ASN A 45 -0.40 3.88 1.20
N PRO A 46 -1.36 4.72 0.79
CA PRO A 46 -2.41 4.48 -0.20
C PRO A 46 -1.88 4.32 -1.63
N ALA A 47 -2.67 3.65 -2.51
CA ALA A 47 -2.32 3.46 -3.91
C ALA A 47 -2.14 4.81 -4.64
N SER A 48 -1.06 4.94 -5.43
CA SER A 48 -0.82 6.16 -6.19
C SER A 48 -1.49 6.12 -7.56
N VAL A 49 -2.16 7.22 -7.90
CA VAL A 49 -2.86 7.41 -9.17
C VAL A 49 -2.50 8.78 -9.73
N GLU A 50 -1.87 8.77 -10.89
CA GLU A 50 -1.49 9.99 -11.62
C GLU A 50 -2.02 9.91 -13.04
N PHE A 51 -2.86 10.85 -13.44
CA PHE A 51 -3.35 10.93 -14.81
C PHE A 51 -3.79 12.35 -15.18
N ASN A 52 -3.90 12.59 -16.48
CA ASN A 52 -4.39 13.85 -17.00
C ASN A 52 -5.92 13.90 -16.90
N PHE A 53 -6.42 14.80 -16.03
CA PHE A 53 -7.84 14.97 -15.72
C PHE A 53 -8.66 15.40 -16.95
N ASP A 54 -8.17 16.38 -17.70
CA ASP A 54 -8.90 16.98 -18.82
C ASP A 54 -9.03 15.99 -19.98
N LYS A 55 -7.95 15.26 -20.30
CA LYS A 55 -7.98 14.20 -21.32
C LYS A 55 -8.96 13.08 -20.95
N ALA A 56 -8.97 12.67 -19.67
CA ALA A 56 -9.90 11.65 -19.22
C ALA A 56 -11.36 12.12 -19.33
N LEU A 57 -11.62 13.38 -18.99
CA LEU A 57 -12.94 13.98 -19.11
C LEU A 57 -13.39 14.07 -20.57
N ASP A 58 -12.52 14.54 -21.47
CA ASP A 58 -12.79 14.63 -22.91
C ASP A 58 -13.16 13.28 -23.51
N TRP A 59 -12.40 12.22 -23.20
CA TRP A 59 -12.71 10.88 -23.69
C TRP A 59 -14.04 10.36 -23.16
N LEU A 60 -14.38 10.65 -21.88
CA LEU A 60 -15.67 10.30 -21.32
C LEU A 60 -16.83 11.08 -22.00
N GLN A 61 -16.62 12.34 -22.38
CA GLN A 61 -17.60 13.12 -23.12
C GLN A 61 -17.79 12.64 -24.56
N LYS A 62 -16.71 12.16 -25.19
CA LYS A 62 -16.74 11.51 -26.51
C LYS A 62 -17.37 10.12 -26.49
N GLY A 63 -17.76 9.62 -25.31
CA GLY A 63 -18.48 8.35 -25.15
C GLY A 63 -17.59 7.16 -24.87
N ALA A 64 -16.35 7.31 -24.47
CA ALA A 64 -15.52 6.21 -24.02
C ALA A 64 -16.08 5.58 -22.74
N LEU A 65 -16.19 4.25 -22.71
CA LEU A 65 -16.73 3.52 -21.57
C LEU A 65 -15.61 3.07 -20.64
N PRO A 66 -15.57 3.52 -19.38
CA PRO A 66 -14.59 3.03 -18.42
C PRO A 66 -14.91 1.60 -17.98
N SER A 67 -13.89 0.75 -17.79
CA SER A 67 -14.04 -0.52 -17.07
C SER A 67 -14.34 -0.24 -15.59
N ASP A 68 -14.84 -1.21 -14.84
CA ASP A 68 -15.30 -1.01 -13.46
C ASP A 68 -14.18 -0.48 -12.55
N THR A 69 -12.99 -1.06 -12.63
CA THR A 69 -11.81 -0.57 -11.90
C THR A 69 -11.43 0.85 -12.30
N CYS A 70 -11.41 1.18 -13.60
CA CYS A 70 -11.13 2.54 -14.05
C CYS A 70 -12.21 3.51 -13.60
N ARG A 71 -13.48 3.09 -13.59
CA ARG A 71 -14.60 3.90 -13.10
C ARG A 71 -14.40 4.28 -11.64
N SER A 72 -13.99 3.33 -10.80
CA SER A 72 -13.69 3.59 -9.38
C SER A 72 -12.55 4.59 -9.24
N ILE A 73 -11.44 4.38 -9.96
CA ILE A 73 -10.28 5.29 -9.96
C ILE A 73 -10.66 6.71 -10.41
N LEU A 74 -11.41 6.82 -11.50
CA LEU A 74 -11.86 8.11 -12.04
C LEU A 74 -12.89 8.80 -11.12
N SER A 75 -13.73 8.02 -10.43
CA SER A 75 -14.64 8.53 -9.42
C SER A 75 -13.91 9.09 -8.21
N ASP A 76 -12.90 8.39 -7.73
CA ASP A 76 -12.06 8.84 -6.61
C ASP A 76 -11.35 10.16 -6.87
N LYS A 77 -10.98 10.41 -8.10
CA LYS A 77 -10.37 11.68 -8.54
C LYS A 77 -11.38 12.74 -9.00
N GLY A 78 -12.68 12.42 -9.02
CA GLY A 78 -13.76 13.38 -9.32
C GLY A 78 -14.11 13.56 -10.79
N VAL A 79 -13.48 12.83 -11.72
CA VAL A 79 -13.78 12.95 -13.16
C VAL A 79 -15.24 12.60 -13.47
N MET A 80 -15.76 11.55 -12.82
CA MET A 80 -17.13 11.11 -13.01
C MET A 80 -18.15 12.16 -12.52
N ILE A 81 -17.85 12.84 -11.42
CA ILE A 81 -18.69 13.91 -10.87
C ILE A 81 -18.64 15.12 -11.77
N LYS A 82 -17.45 15.54 -12.23
CA LYS A 82 -17.32 16.67 -13.17
C LYS A 82 -18.10 16.40 -14.46
N LYS A 83 -18.00 15.18 -15.00
CA LYS A 83 -18.82 14.75 -16.16
C LYS A 83 -20.31 14.92 -15.87
N HIS A 84 -20.80 14.39 -14.74
CA HIS A 84 -22.23 14.49 -14.37
C HIS A 84 -22.70 15.93 -14.24
N LEU A 85 -21.91 16.79 -13.61
CA LEU A 85 -22.20 18.22 -13.49
C LEU A 85 -22.29 18.90 -14.86
N LEU A 86 -21.33 18.62 -15.76
CA LEU A 86 -21.36 19.17 -17.12
C LEU A 86 -22.54 18.66 -17.94
N GLU A 87 -22.94 17.41 -17.77
CA GLU A 87 -24.18 16.89 -18.40
C GLU A 87 -25.43 17.56 -17.83
N GLY A 88 -25.43 17.90 -16.54
CA GLY A 88 -26.51 18.69 -15.91
C GLY A 88 -26.61 20.10 -16.48
N VAL A 89 -25.49 20.78 -16.72
CA VAL A 89 -25.45 22.09 -17.40
C VAL A 89 -26.00 21.97 -18.83
N LYS A 90 -25.57 20.95 -19.58
CA LYS A 90 -26.08 20.71 -20.96
C LYS A 90 -27.58 20.47 -20.99
N LYS A 91 -28.16 19.85 -19.96
CA LYS A 91 -29.58 19.59 -19.80
C LYS A 91 -30.36 20.78 -19.23
N GLY A 92 -29.69 21.89 -18.88
CA GLY A 92 -30.30 23.10 -18.34
C GLY A 92 -30.74 22.99 -16.86
N ALA A 93 -30.26 21.99 -16.11
CA ALA A 93 -30.65 21.79 -14.71
C ALA A 93 -30.07 22.86 -13.77
N PHE A 94 -28.90 23.42 -14.09
CA PHE A 94 -28.23 24.49 -13.36
C PHE A 94 -27.17 25.18 -14.22
N THR A 95 -26.69 26.36 -13.78
CA THR A 95 -25.66 27.15 -14.49
C THR A 95 -24.27 26.56 -14.32
N ALA A 96 -23.34 26.95 -15.19
CA ALA A 96 -21.93 26.49 -15.13
C ALA A 96 -21.26 26.88 -13.80
N ASP A 97 -21.55 28.08 -13.28
CA ASP A 97 -20.98 28.56 -12.02
C ASP A 97 -21.40 27.70 -10.82
N VAL A 98 -22.67 27.29 -10.79
CA VAL A 98 -23.19 26.39 -9.75
C VAL A 98 -22.54 25.01 -9.85
N ALA A 99 -22.29 24.53 -11.08
CA ALA A 99 -21.58 23.26 -11.29
C ALA A 99 -20.14 23.33 -10.74
N GLU A 100 -19.44 24.41 -10.97
CA GLU A 100 -18.08 24.59 -10.46
C GLU A 100 -18.03 24.71 -8.95
N GLN A 101 -18.94 25.46 -8.33
CA GLN A 101 -19.05 25.55 -6.88
C GLN A 101 -19.29 24.17 -6.24
N LYS A 102 -20.20 23.38 -6.77
CA LYS A 102 -20.47 21.99 -6.30
C LYS A 102 -19.25 21.10 -6.45
N PHE A 103 -18.51 21.24 -7.56
CA PHE A 103 -17.29 20.47 -7.77
C PHE A 103 -16.18 20.85 -6.78
N GLN A 104 -15.98 22.14 -6.52
CA GLN A 104 -15.00 22.63 -5.54
C GLN A 104 -15.33 22.18 -4.11
N THR A 105 -16.60 22.23 -3.73
CA THR A 105 -17.05 21.73 -2.42
C THR A 105 -16.73 20.25 -2.27
N TRP A 106 -17.06 19.46 -3.30
CA TRP A 106 -16.74 18.03 -3.29
C TRP A 106 -15.22 17.76 -3.21
N LEU A 107 -14.38 18.53 -3.91
CA LEU A 107 -12.92 18.40 -3.84
C LEU A 107 -12.41 18.62 -2.41
N LYS A 108 -12.86 19.70 -1.74
CA LYS A 108 -12.50 19.99 -0.35
C LYS A 108 -12.89 18.84 0.60
N ASP A 109 -14.11 18.32 0.47
CA ASP A 109 -14.60 17.20 1.27
C ASP A 109 -13.78 15.92 1.01
N LYS A 110 -13.35 15.70 -0.22
CA LYS A 110 -12.53 14.54 -0.57
C LYS A 110 -11.10 14.68 -0.05
N GLU A 111 -10.51 15.86 -0.15
CA GLU A 111 -9.17 16.15 0.39
C GLU A 111 -9.11 15.94 1.90
N THR A 112 -10.10 16.43 2.64
CA THR A 112 -10.17 16.23 4.10
C THR A 112 -10.27 14.75 4.46
N LYS A 113 -11.05 13.96 3.72
CA LYS A 113 -11.16 12.50 3.93
C LYS A 113 -9.83 11.79 3.63
N VAL A 114 -9.18 12.13 2.52
CA VAL A 114 -7.88 11.54 2.14
C VAL A 114 -6.78 11.89 3.15
N LEU A 115 -6.77 13.10 3.69
CA LEU A 115 -5.84 13.48 4.75
C LEU A 115 -6.10 12.68 6.03
N ALA A 116 -7.36 12.57 6.46
CA ALA A 116 -7.72 11.77 7.62
C ALA A 116 -7.37 10.28 7.47
N GLU A 117 -7.51 9.70 6.28
CA GLU A 117 -7.10 8.33 5.98
C GLU A 117 -5.57 8.16 6.03
N LYS A 118 -4.83 9.12 5.49
CA LYS A 118 -3.35 9.12 5.56
C LYS A 118 -2.87 9.18 7.00
N ASP A 119 -3.44 10.06 7.81
CA ASP A 119 -3.09 10.21 9.22
C ASP A 119 -3.39 8.92 10.02
N LYS A 120 -4.52 8.27 9.73
CA LYS A 120 -4.83 6.95 10.32
C LYS A 120 -3.78 5.91 9.93
N THR A 121 -3.46 5.80 8.65
CA THR A 121 -2.46 4.80 8.19
C THR A 121 -1.06 5.05 8.75
N VAL A 122 -0.68 6.29 9.00
CA VAL A 122 0.60 6.63 9.66
C VAL A 122 0.55 6.21 11.12
N LYS A 123 -0.51 6.57 11.86
CA LYS A 123 -0.68 6.19 13.27
C LYS A 123 -0.72 4.68 13.46
N ASP A 124 -1.42 3.96 12.60
CA ASP A 124 -1.50 2.49 12.65
C ASP A 124 -0.11 1.86 12.44
N LYS A 125 0.67 2.35 11.46
CA LYS A 125 2.04 1.89 11.22
C LYS A 125 2.99 2.18 12.41
N GLU A 126 2.84 3.32 13.05
CA GLU A 126 3.62 3.68 14.23
C GLU A 126 3.24 2.80 15.44
N ALA A 127 1.95 2.54 15.63
CA ALA A 127 1.45 1.66 16.67
C ALA A 127 1.95 0.21 16.47
N ASP A 128 1.85 -0.32 15.26
CA ASP A 128 2.36 -1.65 14.91
C ASP A 128 3.88 -1.74 15.14
N LYS A 129 4.63 -0.71 14.73
CA LYS A 129 6.08 -0.67 14.95
C LYS A 129 6.42 -0.68 16.45
N LYS A 130 5.68 0.08 17.25
CA LYS A 130 5.87 0.12 18.70
C LYS A 130 5.57 -1.23 19.35
N GLN A 131 4.46 -1.86 18.97
CA GLN A 131 4.10 -3.20 19.46
C GLN A 131 5.15 -4.26 19.10
N ARG A 132 5.69 -4.21 17.88
CA ARG A 132 6.77 -5.13 17.45
C ARG A 132 8.04 -4.92 18.28
N LEU A 133 8.44 -3.68 18.51
CA LEU A 133 9.61 -3.37 19.34
C LEU A 133 9.44 -3.86 20.79
N GLU A 134 8.26 -3.68 21.37
CA GLU A 134 7.94 -4.18 22.72
C GLU A 134 7.94 -5.72 22.76
N ALA A 135 7.40 -6.37 21.74
CA ALA A 135 7.42 -7.83 21.63
C ALA A 135 8.86 -8.36 21.47
N GLU A 136 9.67 -7.72 20.65
CA GLU A 136 11.08 -8.06 20.48
C GLU A 136 11.89 -7.88 21.78
N ALA A 137 11.64 -6.82 22.52
CA ALA A 137 12.28 -6.59 23.81
C ALA A 137 11.95 -7.71 24.81
N LYS A 138 10.68 -8.09 24.94
CA LYS A 138 10.24 -9.20 25.78
C LYS A 138 10.89 -10.53 25.40
N VAL A 139 10.98 -10.81 24.10
CA VAL A 139 11.64 -12.02 23.60
C VAL A 139 13.15 -12.01 23.89
N LYS A 140 13.80 -10.84 23.76
CA LYS A 140 15.23 -10.69 24.10
C LYS A 140 15.48 -10.91 25.59
N GLU A 141 14.67 -10.32 26.45
CA GLU A 141 14.76 -10.50 27.91
C GLU A 141 14.53 -11.97 28.30
N ALA A 142 13.50 -12.61 27.75
CA ALA A 142 13.24 -14.03 28.01
C ALA A 142 14.41 -14.95 27.57
N LYS A 143 15.01 -14.66 26.41
CA LYS A 143 16.21 -15.37 25.94
C LYS A 143 17.42 -15.12 26.81
N ALA A 144 17.65 -13.87 27.23
CA ALA A 144 18.76 -13.54 28.14
C ALA A 144 18.63 -14.25 29.48
N GLN A 145 17.42 -14.28 30.06
CA GLN A 145 17.14 -15.02 31.30
C GLN A 145 17.33 -16.53 31.12
N ALA A 146 16.91 -17.11 30.00
CA ALA A 146 17.10 -18.52 29.72
C ALA A 146 18.59 -18.90 29.54
N ILE A 147 19.37 -18.02 28.91
CA ILE A 147 20.83 -18.19 28.77
C ILE A 147 21.52 -18.06 30.13
N ALA A 148 21.16 -17.05 30.94
CA ALA A 148 21.70 -16.88 32.29
C ALA A 148 21.41 -18.09 33.19
N LYS A 149 20.20 -18.65 33.13
CA LYS A 149 19.85 -19.89 33.86
C LYS A 149 20.69 -21.09 33.41
N LYS A 150 20.86 -21.27 32.10
CA LYS A 150 21.69 -22.35 31.56
C LYS A 150 23.17 -22.24 31.97
N LEU A 151 23.71 -21.03 32.00
CA LEU A 151 25.08 -20.78 32.45
C LEU A 151 25.22 -21.04 33.95
N ALA A 152 24.25 -20.61 34.78
CA ALA A 152 24.24 -20.89 36.19
C ALA A 152 24.10 -22.40 36.52
N ASP A 153 23.30 -23.14 35.74
CA ASP A 153 23.18 -24.58 35.87
C ASP A 153 24.43 -25.33 35.38
N ALA A 154 25.13 -24.81 34.37
CA ALA A 154 26.39 -25.36 33.90
C ALA A 154 27.52 -25.14 34.90
N SER A 155 27.63 -23.95 35.50
CA SER A 155 28.62 -23.67 36.55
C SER A 155 28.43 -24.48 37.82
N LYS A 156 27.17 -24.80 38.19
CA LYS A 156 26.87 -25.70 39.32
C LYS A 156 27.24 -27.17 39.04
N LYS A 157 27.37 -27.56 37.78
CA LYS A 157 27.68 -28.93 37.38
C LYS A 157 29.19 -29.18 37.28
N GLU A 158 30.02 -28.14 37.25
CA GLU A 158 31.49 -28.23 37.19
C GLU A 158 32.18 -28.21 38.56
N GLU A 159 31.50 -27.89 39.68
CA GLU A 159 32.09 -27.85 41.01
C GLU A 159 32.29 -29.20 41.73
N PRO A 160 31.71 -30.39 41.36
CA PRO A 160 32.01 -31.63 42.05
C PRO A 160 33.11 -32.52 41.48
N SER A 161 33.90 -32.07 40.49
CA SER A 161 34.93 -32.96 39.85
C SER A 161 36.39 -32.59 40.15
N THR A 162 36.68 -31.60 40.98
CA THR A 162 38.06 -31.23 41.35
C THR A 162 38.51 -31.63 42.77
N GLU A 163 37.64 -32.27 43.58
CA GLU A 163 38.00 -32.74 44.93
C GLU A 163 38.36 -34.23 45.05
N ALA A 164 38.42 -34.96 43.92
CA ALA A 164 38.70 -36.42 43.98
C ALA A 164 40.02 -36.87 43.38
N ALA A 165 40.98 -35.96 43.16
CA ALA A 165 42.29 -36.33 42.53
C ALA A 165 43.53 -35.95 43.33
N GLU A 166 43.43 -35.74 44.67
CA GLU A 166 44.60 -35.50 45.49
C GLU A 166 44.66 -36.34 46.75
N SER A 167 44.78 -37.66 46.56
CA SER A 167 45.26 -38.56 47.59
C SER A 167 45.63 -39.90 46.94
N THR A 168 46.85 -40.04 46.44
CA THR A 168 47.67 -41.24 46.45
C THR A 168 48.92 -41.03 45.57
N GLU A 169 50.02 -40.57 46.16
CA GLU A 169 51.30 -41.14 45.80
C GLU A 169 52.39 -40.62 46.73
N ALA A 170 52.79 -41.43 47.60
CA ALA A 170 54.16 -41.52 48.14
C ALA A 170 54.31 -42.88 48.87
N PRO A 171 55.47 -43.40 49.11
CA PRO A 171 56.75 -43.44 48.38
C PRO A 171 57.33 -44.89 48.30
N ALA A 172 58.47 -45.07 47.65
CA ALA A 172 59.60 -45.96 48.07
C ALA A 172 60.56 -46.17 46.87
N VAL A 173 61.73 -45.68 46.94
CA VAL A 173 63.01 -46.32 47.42
C VAL A 173 63.41 -47.52 46.54
N GLU A 174 64.42 -47.43 45.78
CA GLU A 174 65.80 -47.91 45.62
C GLU A 174 66.29 -47.68 44.20
#